data_14099a27a3ea3e90d25376f1fd45e5cc
#
_entry.id   14099a27a3ea3e90d25376f1fd45e5cc
#
_cell.length_a   1.000
_cell.length_b   1.000
_cell.length_c   1.000
_cell.angle_alpha   90.00
_cell.angle_beta   90.00
_cell.angle_gamma   90.00
#
_symmetry.space_group_name_H-M   'P 1'
#
loop_
_entity.id
_entity.type
_entity.pdbx_description
1 polymer ?
#
loop_
_entity_poly.entity_id
_entity_poly.type
_entity_poly.pdbx_seq_one_letter_code
_entity_poly.pdbx_strand_id
1 'polypeptide(L)'
;MAPHTEQLTRPAVRLRGLTRSFEGRTVLDGVDLDLPAGQFTALLGHSGSGKSTLLRAIAGIDHGVAGSGTLTAPGRVSVVFQDSRLLPWRRVLPNVLLGLDGEDAEERGRAALAEVGLGGRERAWPTELSGGEQQRAALARSLVREPELLLADEPFGALDALTRIKMRALLRRLWERHRPSVLLVTHDVDEAIVLADRVLVLEDGRIGLDLTVDRDGPHAHGGYRTRLLKALGVFEDAP
;
A
#
# COMPACT_ATOMS: atom_id res chain seq x y z
N MET A 1 28.83 -17.66 4.99
CA MET A 1 28.89 -16.40 4.23
C MET A 1 28.11 -16.61 2.94
N ALA A 2 27.09 -15.81 2.71
CA ALA A 2 26.05 -15.79 1.67
C ALA A 2 25.12 -17.04 1.63
N PRO A 3 23.80 -16.85 1.62
CA PRO A 3 23.07 -16.42 0.43
C PRO A 3 21.90 -15.47 0.75
N HIS A 4 22.07 -14.17 0.71
CA HIS A 4 20.96 -13.22 0.79
C HIS A 4 20.58 -12.57 -0.56
N THR A 5 21.31 -12.88 -1.64
CA THR A 5 21.14 -12.18 -2.93
C THR A 5 20.17 -12.89 -3.88
N GLU A 6 19.86 -14.15 -3.68
CA GLU A 6 18.98 -14.89 -4.61
C GLU A 6 17.46 -14.77 -4.33
N GLN A 7 17.04 -14.36 -3.12
CA GLN A 7 15.62 -14.18 -2.80
C GLN A 7 14.99 -12.93 -3.42
N LEU A 8 15.79 -11.96 -3.87
CA LEU A 8 15.32 -10.73 -4.55
C LEU A 8 14.97 -10.92 -6.03
N THR A 9 15.17 -12.10 -6.59
CA THR A 9 15.00 -12.33 -8.04
C THR A 9 13.60 -12.76 -8.46
N ARG A 10 12.73 -13.17 -7.55
CA ARG A 10 11.36 -13.56 -7.90
C ARG A 10 10.39 -12.43 -7.56
N PRO A 11 9.70 -11.84 -8.55
CA PRO A 11 8.71 -10.81 -8.27
C PRO A 11 7.54 -11.38 -7.46
N ALA A 12 7.10 -10.62 -6.45
CA ALA A 12 5.88 -10.93 -5.71
C ALA A 12 4.65 -10.72 -6.59
N VAL A 13 4.68 -9.69 -7.46
CA VAL A 13 3.62 -9.43 -8.44
C VAL A 13 4.26 -9.31 -9.82
N ARG A 14 3.62 -9.93 -10.82
CA ARG A 14 3.99 -9.80 -12.22
C ARG A 14 2.77 -9.48 -13.06
N LEU A 15 2.84 -8.40 -13.82
CA LEU A 15 1.84 -7.98 -14.80
C LEU A 15 2.46 -7.99 -16.19
N ARG A 16 1.70 -8.45 -17.19
CA ARG A 16 2.11 -8.39 -18.61
C ARG A 16 0.92 -7.99 -19.44
N GLY A 17 1.05 -6.84 -20.11
CA GLY A 17 0.04 -6.29 -21.02
C GLY A 17 -1.32 -6.10 -20.33
N LEU A 18 -1.33 -5.76 -19.01
CA LEU A 18 -2.59 -5.67 -18.26
C LEU A 18 -3.42 -4.49 -18.74
N THR A 19 -4.62 -4.80 -19.28
CA THR A 19 -5.63 -3.79 -19.62
C THR A 19 -6.85 -3.91 -18.72
N ARG A 20 -7.50 -2.77 -18.44
CA ARG A 20 -8.81 -2.74 -17.78
C ARG A 20 -9.64 -1.61 -18.36
N SER A 21 -10.91 -1.92 -18.65
CA SER A 21 -11.83 -0.96 -19.26
C SER A 21 -13.17 -0.95 -18.53
N PHE A 22 -13.76 0.22 -18.39
CA PHE A 22 -15.07 0.44 -17.79
C PHE A 22 -15.93 1.19 -18.81
N GLU A 23 -17.10 0.64 -19.13
CA GLU A 23 -18.05 1.26 -20.06
C GLU A 23 -17.41 1.69 -21.39
N GLY A 24 -16.49 0.88 -21.91
CA GLY A 24 -15.76 1.15 -23.16
C GLY A 24 -14.57 2.12 -23.02
N ARG A 25 -14.34 2.72 -21.87
CA ARG A 25 -13.18 3.57 -21.61
C ARG A 25 -12.04 2.74 -21.01
N THR A 26 -10.90 2.71 -21.68
CA THR A 26 -9.68 2.09 -21.16
C THR A 26 -9.09 2.93 -20.03
N VAL A 27 -8.87 2.29 -18.88
CA VAL A 27 -8.30 2.91 -17.67
C VAL A 27 -6.88 2.39 -17.40
N LEU A 28 -6.61 1.11 -17.69
CA LEU A 28 -5.25 0.56 -17.73
C LEU A 28 -4.99 0.10 -19.15
N ASP A 29 -3.87 0.50 -19.71
CA ASP A 29 -3.54 0.30 -21.11
C ASP A 29 -2.18 -0.39 -21.26
N GLY A 30 -2.20 -1.73 -21.26
CA GLY A 30 -1.04 -2.55 -21.50
C GLY A 30 0.05 -2.44 -20.42
N VAL A 31 -0.33 -2.43 -19.15
CA VAL A 31 0.63 -2.26 -18.04
C VAL A 31 1.51 -3.51 -17.91
N ASP A 32 2.83 -3.31 -18.05
CA ASP A 32 3.87 -4.26 -17.68
C ASP A 32 4.53 -3.81 -16.38
N LEU A 33 4.58 -4.69 -15.37
CA LEU A 33 5.15 -4.36 -14.07
C LEU A 33 5.59 -5.62 -13.33
N ASP A 34 6.79 -5.56 -12.74
CA ASP A 34 7.25 -6.52 -11.74
C ASP A 34 7.45 -5.79 -10.41
N LEU A 35 6.83 -6.28 -9.34
CA LEU A 35 7.08 -5.84 -7.98
C LEU A 35 7.94 -6.88 -7.27
N PRO A 36 9.17 -6.56 -6.90
CA PRO A 36 10.06 -7.47 -6.18
C PRO A 36 9.50 -7.88 -4.82
N ALA A 37 9.82 -9.10 -4.40
CA ALA A 37 9.47 -9.57 -3.06
C ALA A 37 10.16 -8.73 -1.97
N GLY A 38 9.43 -8.38 -0.91
CA GLY A 38 9.93 -7.62 0.24
C GLY A 38 10.24 -6.15 -0.03
N GLN A 39 10.01 -5.63 -1.25
CA GLN A 39 10.26 -4.23 -1.60
C GLN A 39 9.06 -3.34 -1.24
N PHE A 40 9.36 -2.13 -0.79
CA PHE A 40 8.36 -1.08 -0.63
C PHE A 40 8.29 -0.23 -1.90
N THR A 41 7.21 -0.36 -2.65
CA THR A 41 6.97 0.42 -3.88
C THR A 41 5.83 1.41 -3.64
N ALA A 42 6.01 2.67 -4.05
CA ALA A 42 4.95 3.66 -4.10
C ALA A 42 4.46 3.86 -5.54
N LEU A 43 3.16 4.08 -5.70
CA LEU A 43 2.51 4.39 -6.98
C LEU A 43 1.88 5.77 -6.88
N LEU A 44 2.42 6.71 -7.61
CA LEU A 44 1.92 8.06 -7.79
C LEU A 44 1.12 8.19 -9.08
N GLY A 45 0.35 9.27 -9.21
CA GLY A 45 -0.37 9.64 -10.43
C GLY A 45 -1.55 10.56 -10.11
N HIS A 46 -2.07 11.24 -11.12
CA HIS A 46 -3.22 12.10 -10.96
C HIS A 46 -4.49 11.35 -10.57
N SER A 47 -5.49 12.08 -10.10
CA SER A 47 -6.84 11.54 -9.91
C SER A 47 -7.35 10.99 -11.27
N GLY A 48 -7.87 9.77 -11.24
CA GLY A 48 -8.38 9.10 -12.45
C GLY A 48 -7.31 8.43 -13.33
N SER A 49 -6.01 8.46 -13.00
CA SER A 49 -4.95 7.79 -13.79
C SER A 49 -5.02 6.27 -13.78
N GLY A 50 -5.83 5.64 -12.92
CA GLY A 50 -5.98 4.18 -12.85
C GLY A 50 -5.32 3.50 -11.64
N LYS A 51 -4.75 4.25 -10.69
CA LYS A 51 -4.03 3.69 -9.50
C LYS A 51 -4.87 2.71 -8.70
N SER A 52 -6.06 3.11 -8.28
CA SER A 52 -6.96 2.23 -7.52
C SER A 52 -7.50 1.07 -8.37
N THR A 53 -7.60 1.24 -9.68
CA THR A 53 -7.93 0.15 -10.61
C THR A 53 -6.81 -0.88 -10.66
N LEU A 54 -5.55 -0.43 -10.77
CA LEU A 54 -4.39 -1.30 -10.75
C LEU A 54 -4.28 -2.05 -9.41
N LEU A 55 -4.45 -1.34 -8.30
CA LEU A 55 -4.43 -1.94 -6.96
C LEU A 55 -5.53 -3.00 -6.81
N ARG A 56 -6.77 -2.71 -7.26
CA ARG A 56 -7.90 -3.66 -7.20
C ARG A 56 -7.66 -4.89 -8.08
N ALA A 57 -7.08 -4.71 -9.27
CA ALA A 57 -6.70 -5.83 -10.12
C ALA A 57 -5.69 -6.74 -9.42
N ILE A 58 -4.62 -6.18 -8.83
CA ILE A 58 -3.60 -6.94 -8.07
C ILE A 58 -4.23 -7.63 -6.86
N ALA A 59 -5.19 -6.99 -6.19
CA ALA A 59 -5.93 -7.56 -5.07
C ALA A 59 -6.91 -8.68 -5.47
N GLY A 60 -7.18 -8.86 -6.76
CA GLY A 60 -8.16 -9.82 -7.25
C GLY A 60 -9.61 -9.45 -6.90
N ILE A 61 -9.92 -8.16 -6.72
CA ILE A 61 -11.26 -7.64 -6.37
C ILE A 61 -11.89 -6.80 -7.48
N ASP A 62 -11.40 -6.93 -8.71
CA ASP A 62 -11.89 -6.27 -9.92
C ASP A 62 -12.83 -7.18 -10.74
N HIS A 63 -13.62 -8.01 -10.07
CA HIS A 63 -14.52 -8.98 -10.72
C HIS A 63 -15.46 -8.31 -11.72
N GLY A 64 -15.56 -8.92 -12.92
CA GLY A 64 -16.44 -8.44 -13.98
C GLY A 64 -15.92 -7.23 -14.76
N VAL A 65 -14.73 -6.73 -14.46
CA VAL A 65 -14.09 -5.65 -15.22
C VAL A 65 -13.52 -6.21 -16.52
N ALA A 66 -13.90 -5.62 -17.66
CA ALA A 66 -13.39 -6.01 -18.96
C ALA A 66 -11.90 -5.69 -19.09
N GLY A 67 -11.13 -6.59 -19.72
CA GLY A 67 -9.71 -6.38 -19.93
C GLY A 67 -8.99 -7.61 -20.42
N SER A 68 -7.67 -7.48 -20.57
CA SER A 68 -6.77 -8.56 -21.02
C SER A 68 -5.44 -8.52 -20.28
N GLY A 69 -4.48 -9.33 -20.70
CA GLY A 69 -3.17 -9.45 -20.09
C GLY A 69 -3.12 -10.53 -19.02
N THR A 70 -1.94 -10.71 -18.42
CA THR A 70 -1.73 -11.67 -17.33
C THR A 70 -1.32 -10.97 -16.06
N LEU A 71 -1.80 -11.51 -14.93
CA LEU A 71 -1.48 -11.06 -13.60
C LEU A 71 -1.17 -12.26 -12.72
N THR A 72 -0.02 -12.21 -12.05
CA THR A 72 0.35 -13.16 -11.00
C THR A 72 0.62 -12.38 -9.73
N ALA A 73 -0.03 -12.77 -8.64
CA ALA A 73 0.15 -12.21 -7.31
C ALA A 73 0.29 -13.36 -6.29
N PRO A 74 0.84 -13.12 -5.10
CA PRO A 74 0.94 -14.15 -4.06
C PRO A 74 -0.43 -14.52 -3.51
N GLY A 75 -0.52 -15.63 -2.79
CA GLY A 75 -1.79 -16.12 -2.22
C GLY A 75 -2.29 -15.29 -1.04
N ARG A 76 -1.37 -14.70 -0.25
CA ARG A 76 -1.71 -13.90 0.94
C ARG A 76 -1.57 -12.42 0.64
N VAL A 77 -2.65 -11.83 0.14
CA VAL A 77 -2.75 -10.39 -0.13
C VAL A 77 -3.65 -9.74 0.92
N SER A 78 -3.21 -8.64 1.49
CA SER A 78 -4.03 -7.78 2.36
C SER A 78 -4.15 -6.38 1.78
N VAL A 79 -5.29 -5.73 2.01
CA VAL A 79 -5.56 -4.38 1.53
C VAL A 79 -5.91 -3.47 2.70
N VAL A 80 -5.23 -2.32 2.75
CA VAL A 80 -5.59 -1.18 3.62
C VAL A 80 -6.15 -0.09 2.72
N PHE A 81 -7.36 0.36 3.01
CA PHE A 81 -8.05 1.40 2.26
C PHE A 81 -7.91 2.76 2.96
N GLN A 82 -8.26 3.83 2.26
CA GLN A 82 -8.33 5.18 2.81
C GLN A 82 -9.27 5.26 4.02
N ASP A 83 -10.46 4.64 3.90
CA ASP A 83 -11.34 4.42 5.04
C ASP A 83 -10.96 3.12 5.74
N SER A 84 -11.01 3.10 7.06
CA SER A 84 -10.62 1.93 7.89
C SER A 84 -11.45 0.68 7.59
N ARG A 85 -12.68 0.85 7.08
CA ARG A 85 -13.63 -0.23 6.79
C ARG A 85 -13.77 -1.22 7.96
N LEU A 86 -13.73 -0.70 9.18
CA LEU A 86 -14.09 -1.49 10.37
C LEU A 86 -15.58 -1.72 10.37
N LEU A 87 -16.01 -2.93 10.73
CA LEU A 87 -17.39 -3.28 10.88
C LEU A 87 -17.93 -2.58 12.14
N PRO A 88 -18.85 -1.61 12.04
CA PRO A 88 -19.28 -0.81 13.18
C PRO A 88 -20.07 -1.61 14.23
N TRP A 89 -20.62 -2.76 13.84
CA TRP A 89 -21.33 -3.69 14.72
C TRP A 89 -20.43 -4.76 15.35
N ARG A 90 -19.10 -4.68 15.17
CA ARG A 90 -18.11 -5.54 15.81
C ARG A 90 -17.12 -4.70 16.60
N ARG A 91 -16.69 -5.21 17.76
CA ARG A 91 -15.62 -4.58 18.53
C ARG A 91 -14.29 -4.66 17.79
N VAL A 92 -13.28 -3.93 18.29
CA VAL A 92 -11.96 -3.79 17.63
C VAL A 92 -11.27 -5.13 17.43
N LEU A 93 -11.17 -5.98 18.48
CA LEU A 93 -10.51 -7.28 18.34
C LEU A 93 -11.23 -8.19 17.33
N PRO A 94 -12.55 -8.42 17.38
CA PRO A 94 -13.27 -9.14 16.33
C PRO A 94 -13.13 -8.56 14.92
N ASN A 95 -12.89 -7.25 14.79
CA ASN A 95 -12.57 -6.63 13.50
C ASN A 95 -11.18 -7.06 13.00
N VAL A 96 -10.19 -7.09 13.88
CA VAL A 96 -8.82 -7.51 13.55
C VAL A 96 -8.79 -8.99 13.18
N LEU A 97 -9.57 -9.83 13.87
CA LEU A 97 -9.64 -11.27 13.64
C LEU A 97 -10.48 -11.67 12.41
N LEU A 98 -11.06 -10.73 11.68
CA LEU A 98 -11.94 -11.03 10.56
C LEU A 98 -11.23 -11.89 9.49
N GLY A 99 -11.72 -13.14 9.31
CA GLY A 99 -11.13 -14.12 8.38
C GLY A 99 -9.78 -14.67 8.84
N LEU A 100 -9.46 -14.59 10.12
CA LEU A 100 -8.38 -15.30 10.77
C LEU A 100 -8.96 -16.43 11.62
N ASP A 101 -8.55 -17.67 11.33
CA ASP A 101 -8.96 -18.86 12.04
C ASP A 101 -7.75 -19.45 12.80
N GLY A 102 -8.01 -20.31 13.77
CA GLY A 102 -7.02 -20.99 14.58
C GLY A 102 -7.14 -20.71 16.08
N GLU A 103 -6.62 -21.62 16.90
CA GLU A 103 -6.69 -21.53 18.36
C GLU A 103 -5.88 -20.33 18.90
N ASP A 104 -4.84 -19.90 18.18
CA ASP A 104 -3.98 -18.77 18.50
C ASP A 104 -4.48 -17.42 17.95
N ALA A 105 -5.60 -17.40 17.23
CA ALA A 105 -6.08 -16.21 16.53
C ALA A 105 -6.26 -15.01 17.48
N GLU A 106 -6.84 -15.24 18.66
CA GLU A 106 -7.08 -14.16 19.64
C GLU A 106 -5.76 -13.58 20.19
N GLU A 107 -4.79 -14.44 20.48
CA GLU A 107 -3.48 -14.00 20.95
C GLU A 107 -2.76 -13.17 19.87
N ARG A 108 -2.74 -13.65 18.63
CA ARG A 108 -2.19 -12.93 17.47
C ARG A 108 -2.88 -11.59 17.25
N GLY A 109 -4.21 -11.54 17.38
CA GLY A 109 -4.97 -10.30 17.27
C GLY A 109 -4.62 -9.28 18.34
N ARG A 110 -4.45 -9.71 19.60
CA ARG A 110 -4.02 -8.84 20.71
C ARG A 110 -2.58 -8.33 20.48
N ALA A 111 -1.68 -9.21 20.03
CA ALA A 111 -0.31 -8.84 19.70
C ALA A 111 -0.28 -7.80 18.56
N ALA A 112 -1.06 -8.00 17.50
CA ALA A 112 -1.16 -7.06 16.39
C ALA A 112 -1.72 -5.69 16.83
N LEU A 113 -2.72 -5.67 17.71
CA LEU A 113 -3.25 -4.42 18.30
C LEU A 113 -2.19 -3.71 19.16
N ALA A 114 -1.46 -4.44 19.98
CA ALA A 114 -0.38 -3.87 20.78
C ALA A 114 0.72 -3.27 19.89
N GLU A 115 1.09 -3.93 18.79
CA GLU A 115 2.11 -3.48 17.85
C GLU A 115 1.75 -2.16 17.16
N VAL A 116 0.46 -1.92 16.90
CA VAL A 116 -0.03 -0.63 16.37
C VAL A 116 -0.37 0.39 17.47
N GLY A 117 -0.06 0.10 18.75
CA GLY A 117 -0.33 0.99 19.87
C GLY A 117 -1.80 1.09 20.27
N LEU A 118 -2.55 -0.02 20.10
CA LEU A 118 -3.96 -0.16 20.50
C LEU A 118 -4.17 -1.25 21.56
N GLY A 119 -3.12 -1.66 22.27
CA GLY A 119 -3.25 -2.53 23.44
C GLY A 119 -4.20 -1.93 24.48
N GLY A 120 -5.14 -2.73 24.99
CA GLY A 120 -6.21 -2.28 25.91
C GLY A 120 -7.46 -1.75 25.20
N ARG A 121 -7.50 -1.67 23.85
CA ARG A 121 -8.66 -1.22 23.07
C ARG A 121 -9.44 -2.37 22.41
N GLU A 122 -9.16 -3.61 22.78
CA GLU A 122 -9.72 -4.82 22.18
C GLU A 122 -11.25 -4.84 22.23
N ARG A 123 -11.83 -4.32 23.32
CA ARG A 123 -13.28 -4.30 23.60
C ARG A 123 -13.95 -3.02 23.14
N ALA A 124 -13.21 -2.02 22.68
CA ALA A 124 -13.78 -0.76 22.19
C ALA A 124 -14.62 -1.00 20.92
N TRP A 125 -15.61 -0.14 20.69
CA TRP A 125 -16.32 -0.06 19.42
C TRP A 125 -15.53 0.83 18.43
N PRO A 126 -15.67 0.60 17.11
CA PRO A 126 -15.03 1.48 16.11
C PRO A 126 -15.37 2.96 16.30
N THR A 127 -16.60 3.27 16.73
CA THR A 127 -17.07 4.65 16.99
C THR A 127 -16.43 5.32 18.21
N GLU A 128 -15.80 4.55 19.10
CA GLU A 128 -15.05 5.05 20.25
C GLU A 128 -13.58 5.35 19.92
N LEU A 129 -13.17 5.05 18.67
CA LEU A 129 -11.83 5.30 18.18
C LEU A 129 -11.78 6.59 17.35
N SER A 130 -10.69 7.37 17.53
CA SER A 130 -10.34 8.42 16.58
C SER A 130 -10.05 7.86 15.19
N GLY A 131 -10.12 8.68 14.13
CA GLY A 131 -9.82 8.24 12.76
C GLY A 131 -8.44 7.58 12.63
N GLY A 132 -7.42 8.13 13.32
CA GLY A 132 -6.08 7.53 13.35
C GLY A 132 -6.03 6.20 14.09
N GLU A 133 -6.80 6.03 15.16
CA GLU A 133 -6.93 4.73 15.87
C GLU A 133 -7.66 3.71 15.01
N GLN A 134 -8.72 4.11 14.28
CA GLN A 134 -9.42 3.24 13.35
C GLN A 134 -8.48 2.77 12.23
N GLN A 135 -7.65 3.66 11.69
CA GLN A 135 -6.69 3.32 10.65
C GLN A 135 -5.60 2.38 11.18
N ARG A 136 -5.12 2.56 12.42
CA ARG A 136 -4.21 1.61 13.07
C ARG A 136 -4.86 0.24 13.28
N ALA A 137 -6.12 0.17 13.66
CA ALA A 137 -6.84 -1.10 13.77
C ALA A 137 -7.00 -1.80 12.41
N ALA A 138 -7.26 -1.05 11.34
CA ALA A 138 -7.29 -1.59 9.97
C ALA A 138 -5.92 -2.13 9.54
N LEU A 139 -4.84 -1.46 9.92
CA LEU A 139 -3.47 -1.92 9.66
C LEU A 139 -3.16 -3.20 10.45
N ALA A 140 -3.54 -3.28 11.73
CA ALA A 140 -3.43 -4.50 12.52
C ALA A 140 -4.19 -5.68 11.89
N ARG A 141 -5.43 -5.45 11.42
CA ARG A 141 -6.23 -6.45 10.69
C ARG A 141 -5.53 -6.95 9.43
N SER A 142 -4.81 -6.08 8.74
CA SER A 142 -4.08 -6.47 7.53
C SER A 142 -2.83 -7.28 7.84
N LEU A 143 -2.11 -6.96 8.90
CA LEU A 143 -0.83 -7.59 9.26
C LEU A 143 -0.98 -8.88 10.03
N VAL A 144 -2.04 -9.05 10.85
CA VAL A 144 -2.27 -10.28 11.63
C VAL A 144 -2.36 -11.53 10.76
N ARG A 145 -2.66 -11.35 9.47
CA ARG A 145 -2.74 -12.42 8.46
C ARG A 145 -1.39 -12.75 7.82
N GLU A 146 -0.32 -12.08 8.24
CA GLU A 146 1.04 -12.26 7.71
C GLU A 146 1.08 -12.21 6.17
N PRO A 147 0.65 -11.10 5.56
CA PRO A 147 0.56 -11.01 4.12
C PRO A 147 1.94 -11.05 3.47
N GLU A 148 2.02 -11.71 2.30
CA GLU A 148 3.19 -11.61 1.41
C GLU A 148 3.18 -10.31 0.62
N LEU A 149 1.97 -9.76 0.40
CA LEU A 149 1.75 -8.49 -0.28
C LEU A 149 0.74 -7.64 0.50
N LEU A 150 1.16 -6.44 0.87
CA LEU A 150 0.32 -5.41 1.46
C LEU A 150 0.03 -4.32 0.41
N LEU A 151 -1.22 -4.15 0.06
CA LEU A 151 -1.72 -3.09 -0.80
C LEU A 151 -2.32 -2.00 0.07
N ALA A 152 -1.91 -0.75 -0.14
CA ALA A 152 -2.39 0.39 0.63
C ALA A 152 -2.90 1.47 -0.32
N ASP A 153 -4.22 1.72 -0.32
CA ASP A 153 -4.90 2.69 -1.17
C ASP A 153 -5.13 3.98 -0.39
N GLU A 154 -4.25 4.98 -0.57
CA GLU A 154 -4.27 6.28 0.11
C GLU A 154 -4.50 6.21 1.64
N PRO A 155 -3.77 5.35 2.38
CA PRO A 155 -4.09 4.99 3.76
C PRO A 155 -3.99 6.17 4.74
N PHE A 156 -3.44 7.29 4.32
CA PHE A 156 -3.22 8.48 5.16
C PHE A 156 -4.08 9.69 4.72
N GLY A 157 -4.87 9.57 3.64
CA GLY A 157 -5.57 10.69 3.03
C GLY A 157 -6.59 11.39 3.94
N ALA A 158 -7.23 10.64 4.84
CA ALA A 158 -8.24 11.16 5.78
C ALA A 158 -7.66 11.66 7.11
N LEU A 159 -6.32 11.62 7.30
CA LEU A 159 -5.67 11.94 8.57
C LEU A 159 -5.16 13.39 8.61
N ASP A 160 -5.21 14.01 9.79
CA ASP A 160 -4.53 15.28 10.04
C ASP A 160 -3.00 15.13 9.91
N ALA A 161 -2.30 16.25 9.73
CA ALA A 161 -0.87 16.28 9.46
C ALA A 161 -0.02 15.55 10.50
N LEU A 162 -0.32 15.74 11.81
CA LEU A 162 0.46 15.13 12.89
C LEU A 162 0.21 13.62 12.97
N THR A 163 -1.04 13.19 12.85
CA THR A 163 -1.43 11.77 12.82
C THR A 163 -0.83 11.09 11.60
N ARG A 164 -0.79 11.75 10.45
CA ARG A 164 -0.16 11.25 9.22
C ARG A 164 1.33 10.95 9.42
N ILE A 165 2.09 11.88 10.05
CA ILE A 165 3.52 11.66 10.36
C ILE A 165 3.69 10.42 11.24
N LYS A 166 2.89 10.27 12.30
CA LYS A 166 2.94 9.11 13.20
C LYS A 166 2.60 7.80 12.47
N MET A 167 1.61 7.84 11.57
CA MET A 167 1.20 6.66 10.79
C MET A 167 2.25 6.23 9.76
N ARG A 168 2.93 7.18 9.10
CA ARG A 168 4.07 6.89 8.21
C ARG A 168 5.20 6.18 8.96
N ALA A 169 5.59 6.72 10.12
CA ALA A 169 6.62 6.11 10.97
C ALA A 169 6.21 4.72 11.46
N LEU A 170 4.93 4.53 11.81
CA LEU A 170 4.40 3.23 12.19
C LEU A 170 4.47 2.24 11.04
N LEU A 171 3.94 2.59 9.87
CA LEU A 171 3.95 1.71 8.68
C LEU A 171 5.37 1.31 8.31
N ARG A 172 6.32 2.26 8.36
CA ARG A 172 7.74 2.00 8.10
C ARG A 172 8.32 0.96 9.07
N ARG A 173 8.11 1.15 10.38
CA ARG A 173 8.57 0.22 11.42
C ARG A 173 7.97 -1.18 11.24
N LEU A 174 6.68 -1.26 10.92
CA LEU A 174 5.99 -2.53 10.67
C LEU A 174 6.53 -3.23 9.43
N TRP A 175 6.78 -2.48 8.35
CA TRP A 175 7.39 -3.03 7.15
C TRP A 175 8.82 -3.55 7.42
N GLU A 176 9.64 -2.82 8.17
CA GLU A 176 11.00 -3.25 8.54
C GLU A 176 10.99 -4.55 9.36
N ARG A 177 9.96 -4.75 10.18
CA ARG A 177 9.81 -5.94 11.02
C ARG A 177 9.29 -7.16 10.24
N HIS A 178 8.22 -6.99 9.47
CA HIS A 178 7.50 -8.08 8.82
C HIS A 178 7.94 -8.35 7.38
N ARG A 179 8.54 -7.36 6.72
CA ARG A 179 9.07 -7.43 5.35
C ARG A 179 8.09 -7.94 4.28
N PRO A 180 6.80 -7.63 4.31
CA PRO A 180 5.94 -7.91 3.18
C PRO A 180 6.39 -7.09 1.96
N SER A 181 6.05 -7.53 0.75
CA SER A 181 6.04 -6.63 -0.39
C SER A 181 4.95 -5.58 -0.18
N VAL A 182 5.22 -4.31 -0.48
CA VAL A 182 4.23 -3.23 -0.30
C VAL A 182 4.02 -2.50 -1.62
N LEU A 183 2.76 -2.27 -1.97
CA LEU A 183 2.37 -1.29 -2.98
C LEU A 183 1.51 -0.21 -2.30
N LEU A 184 2.10 0.97 -2.13
CA LEU A 184 1.43 2.15 -1.58
C LEU A 184 0.94 3.04 -2.71
N VAL A 185 -0.35 3.19 -2.85
CA VAL A 185 -0.97 4.22 -3.71
C VAL A 185 -1.09 5.50 -2.89
N THR A 186 -0.54 6.57 -3.41
CA THR A 186 -0.64 7.91 -2.81
C THR A 186 -0.59 9.00 -3.87
N HIS A 187 -1.05 10.18 -3.55
CA HIS A 187 -0.86 11.41 -4.35
C HIS A 187 0.21 12.33 -3.74
N ASP A 188 0.76 11.97 -2.57
CA ASP A 188 1.75 12.75 -1.84
C ASP A 188 3.17 12.28 -2.22
N VAL A 189 3.90 13.14 -2.94
CA VAL A 189 5.28 12.87 -3.40
C VAL A 189 6.24 12.66 -2.22
N ASP A 190 6.06 13.42 -1.14
CA ASP A 190 6.93 13.32 0.03
C ASP A 190 6.69 12.00 0.78
N GLU A 191 5.44 11.51 0.82
CA GLU A 191 5.14 10.15 1.32
C GLU A 191 5.89 9.08 0.53
N ALA A 192 5.81 9.17 -0.80
CA ALA A 192 6.45 8.20 -1.68
C ALA A 192 7.97 8.15 -1.47
N ILE A 193 8.63 9.32 -1.40
CA ILE A 193 10.09 9.41 -1.22
C ILE A 193 10.52 8.89 0.16
N VAL A 194 9.76 9.23 1.22
CA VAL A 194 10.11 8.86 2.60
C VAL A 194 9.93 7.36 2.87
N LEU A 195 8.91 6.74 2.27
CA LEU A 195 8.54 5.36 2.58
C LEU A 195 9.12 4.33 1.61
N ALA A 196 9.19 4.66 0.31
CA ALA A 196 9.44 3.66 -0.71
C ALA A 196 10.92 3.50 -1.09
N ASP A 197 11.27 2.27 -1.52
CA ASP A 197 12.54 1.95 -2.19
C ASP A 197 12.44 2.25 -3.70
N ARG A 198 11.21 2.25 -4.23
CA ARG A 198 10.92 2.46 -5.64
C ARG A 198 9.62 3.25 -5.78
N VAL A 199 9.63 4.24 -6.66
CA VAL A 199 8.45 5.07 -6.95
C VAL A 199 8.09 4.94 -8.43
N LEU A 200 6.85 4.60 -8.67
CA LEU A 200 6.24 4.52 -9.99
C LEU A 200 5.29 5.70 -10.18
N VAL A 201 5.20 6.22 -11.39
CA VAL A 201 4.16 7.19 -11.77
C VAL A 201 3.27 6.55 -12.82
N LEU A 202 1.97 6.48 -12.52
CA LEU A 202 0.95 6.02 -13.46
C LEU A 202 0.32 7.24 -14.13
N GLU A 203 0.46 7.29 -15.45
CA GLU A 203 -0.06 8.36 -16.31
C GLU A 203 -0.84 7.72 -17.45
N ASP A 204 -2.07 8.17 -17.69
CA ASP A 204 -2.95 7.67 -18.76
C ASP A 204 -3.03 6.13 -18.85
N GLY A 205 -3.08 5.47 -17.70
CA GLY A 205 -3.20 4.01 -17.63
C GLY A 205 -1.91 3.24 -17.89
N ARG A 206 -0.76 3.92 -18.01
CA ARG A 206 0.57 3.33 -18.26
C ARG A 206 1.59 3.76 -17.20
N ILE A 207 2.65 2.98 -17.01
CA ILE A 207 3.78 3.41 -16.17
C ILE A 207 4.63 4.38 -16.98
N GLY A 208 4.54 5.67 -16.64
CA GLY A 208 5.31 6.75 -17.26
C GLY A 208 6.69 6.96 -16.67
N LEU A 209 6.85 6.69 -15.35
CA LEU A 209 8.14 6.79 -14.67
C LEU A 209 8.32 5.63 -13.71
N ASP A 210 9.54 5.12 -13.65
CA ASP A 210 10.01 4.09 -12.72
C ASP A 210 11.32 4.57 -12.10
N LEU A 211 11.33 4.82 -10.80
CA LEU A 211 12.44 5.47 -10.11
C LEU A 211 12.82 4.69 -8.85
N THR A 212 14.07 4.23 -8.78
CA THR A 212 14.66 3.72 -7.53
C THR A 212 15.06 4.89 -6.64
N VAL A 213 14.68 4.84 -5.37
CA VAL A 213 14.96 5.85 -4.36
C VAL A 213 16.09 5.35 -3.46
N ASP A 214 17.21 6.05 -3.49
CA ASP A 214 18.26 5.89 -2.50
C ASP A 214 18.02 6.88 -1.35
N ARG A 215 17.55 6.34 -0.22
CA ARG A 215 17.15 7.13 0.94
C ARG A 215 18.32 7.64 1.76
N ASP A 216 19.47 7.00 1.65
CA ASP A 216 20.67 7.30 2.44
C ASP A 216 21.64 8.23 1.67
N GLY A 217 21.30 8.56 0.43
CA GLY A 217 22.13 9.42 -0.44
C GLY A 217 22.07 10.90 -0.04
N PRO A 218 23.20 11.62 -0.15
CA PRO A 218 23.35 13.02 0.31
C PRO A 218 22.45 14.05 -0.40
N HIS A 219 21.80 13.68 -1.50
CA HIS A 219 20.89 14.53 -2.29
C HIS A 219 19.50 13.92 -2.51
N ALA A 220 19.13 12.96 -1.67
CA ALA A 220 18.01 12.08 -1.90
C ALA A 220 16.66 12.81 -2.10
N HIS A 221 16.30 13.77 -1.24
CA HIS A 221 14.94 14.32 -1.25
C HIS A 221 14.68 15.34 -2.36
N GLY A 222 15.56 16.31 -2.58
CA GLY A 222 15.33 17.41 -3.55
C GLY A 222 15.29 16.95 -5.00
N GLY A 223 16.26 16.13 -5.41
CA GLY A 223 16.36 15.65 -6.80
C GLY A 223 15.21 14.69 -7.18
N TYR A 224 14.79 13.82 -6.27
CA TYR A 224 13.65 12.92 -6.50
C TYR A 224 12.34 13.70 -6.57
N ARG A 225 12.15 14.66 -5.66
CA ARG A 225 10.93 15.48 -5.61
C ARG A 225 10.73 16.24 -6.93
N THR A 226 11.72 16.92 -7.43
CA THR A 226 11.66 17.65 -8.72
C THR A 226 11.33 16.73 -9.88
N ARG A 227 11.96 15.54 -9.96
CA ARG A 227 11.69 14.56 -11.02
C ARG A 227 10.25 14.03 -10.97
N LEU A 228 9.75 13.73 -9.78
CA LEU A 228 8.39 13.22 -9.58
C LEU A 228 7.34 14.29 -9.88
N LEU A 229 7.55 15.54 -9.41
CA LEU A 229 6.65 16.66 -9.73
C LEU A 229 6.61 16.92 -11.23
N LYS A 230 7.76 16.87 -11.93
CA LYS A 230 7.79 17.00 -13.39
C LYS A 230 7.01 15.88 -14.08
N ALA A 231 7.18 14.64 -13.65
CA ALA A 231 6.44 13.49 -14.18
C ALA A 231 4.95 13.57 -13.90
N LEU A 232 4.54 14.25 -12.82
CA LEU A 232 3.14 14.53 -12.50
C LEU A 232 2.62 15.80 -13.19
N GLY A 233 3.37 16.44 -14.09
CA GLY A 233 2.95 17.66 -14.78
C GLY A 233 2.83 18.89 -13.87
N VAL A 234 3.32 18.82 -12.64
CA VAL A 234 3.40 19.96 -11.72
C VAL A 234 4.73 20.63 -11.97
N PHE A 235 4.69 21.77 -12.70
CA PHE A 235 5.88 22.60 -12.87
C PHE A 235 5.99 23.50 -11.63
N GLU A 236 7.12 23.38 -10.91
CA GLU A 236 7.52 24.48 -10.04
C GLU A 236 7.92 25.61 -10.99
N ASP A 237 7.21 26.74 -10.97
CA ASP A 237 7.70 27.98 -11.56
C ASP A 237 9.04 28.25 -10.89
N ALA A 238 10.12 28.16 -11.68
CA ALA A 238 11.43 28.53 -11.19
C ALA A 238 11.40 30.02 -10.85
N PRO A 239 11.96 30.43 -9.70
CA PRO A 239 12.06 31.83 -9.33
C PRO A 239 12.91 32.63 -10.30
#